data_3fb081b21a43db5c51704d12b6c37dfa
#
_entry.id   3fb081b21a43db5c51704d12b6c37dfa
#
_cell.length_a   1.000
_cell.length_b   1.000
_cell.length_c   1.000
_cell.angle_alpha   90.00
_cell.angle_beta   90.00
_cell.angle_gamma   90.00
#
_symmetry.space_group_name_H-M   'P 1'
#
loop_
_entity.id
_entity.type
_entity.pdbx_description
1 polymer ?
#
loop_
_entity_poly.entity_id
_entity_poly.type
_entity_poly.pdbx_seq_one_letter_code
_entity_poly.pdbx_strand_id
1 'polypeptide(L)'
;MNLQTMQKSAEALYDYAAMRYPGKEIIVMGHSYGCGMAAYLASVRDCSRLILLAGYRTSADMYNRILPFYWGPLQVFIKNNIRVDRYAMSTTCPVAVIGSDADTTLPAQLQKKLAGCYADAELMIFSGIQHEDYLTSTEFIEYIKHSITKPNYIQ
;
A
#
# COMPACT_ATOMS: atom_id res chain seq x y z
N MET A 1 15.67 12.68 -3.34
CA MET A 1 15.23 11.43 -4.01
C MET A 1 13.98 11.75 -4.82
N ASN A 2 13.91 11.33 -6.08
CA ASN A 2 12.74 11.53 -6.92
C ASN A 2 11.95 10.22 -7.11
N LEU A 3 10.73 10.31 -7.62
CA LEU A 3 9.84 9.16 -7.79
C LEU A 3 10.48 8.05 -8.66
N GLN A 4 11.13 8.43 -9.76
CA GLN A 4 11.77 7.46 -10.66
C GLN A 4 12.90 6.68 -9.97
N THR A 5 13.70 7.35 -9.13
CA THR A 5 14.74 6.67 -8.35
C THR A 5 14.15 5.69 -7.35
N MET A 6 13.04 6.07 -6.68
CA MET A 6 12.34 5.18 -5.74
C MET A 6 11.78 3.95 -6.45
N GLN A 7 11.16 4.14 -7.61
CA GLN A 7 10.63 3.04 -8.43
C GLN A 7 11.73 2.07 -8.85
N LYS A 8 12.86 2.58 -9.39
CA LYS A 8 14.01 1.74 -9.77
C LYS A 8 14.61 0.98 -8.58
N SER A 9 14.68 1.61 -7.41
CA SER A 9 15.17 0.93 -6.20
C SER A 9 14.22 -0.17 -5.75
N ALA A 10 12.92 0.06 -5.83
CA ALA A 10 11.91 -0.94 -5.49
C ALA A 10 11.97 -2.14 -6.47
N GLU A 11 12.09 -1.88 -7.78
CA GLU A 11 12.25 -2.94 -8.78
C GLU A 11 13.52 -3.75 -8.55
N ALA A 12 14.66 -3.08 -8.31
CA ALA A 12 15.93 -3.77 -8.05
C ALA A 12 15.85 -4.66 -6.80
N LEU A 13 15.17 -4.22 -5.75
CA LEU A 13 14.95 -5.03 -4.55
C LEU A 13 14.07 -6.26 -4.85
N TYR A 14 12.99 -6.08 -5.60
CA TYR A 14 12.13 -7.18 -6.02
C TYR A 14 12.91 -8.19 -6.87
N ASP A 15 13.62 -7.72 -7.91
CA ASP A 15 14.37 -8.57 -8.82
C ASP A 15 15.48 -9.35 -8.09
N TYR A 16 16.13 -8.71 -7.09
CA TYR A 16 17.06 -9.37 -6.19
C TYR A 16 16.39 -10.47 -5.36
N ALA A 17 15.23 -10.21 -4.79
CA ALA A 17 14.49 -11.20 -4.00
C ALA A 17 14.07 -12.40 -4.86
N ALA A 18 13.55 -12.15 -6.07
CA ALA A 18 13.15 -13.20 -7.02
C ALA A 18 14.33 -14.08 -7.44
N MET A 19 15.50 -13.45 -7.69
CA MET A 19 16.73 -14.17 -8.01
C MET A 19 17.26 -14.98 -6.81
N ARG A 20 17.19 -14.43 -5.60
CA ARG A 20 17.71 -15.05 -4.38
C ARG A 20 16.87 -16.21 -3.89
N TYR A 21 15.56 -16.18 -4.17
CA TYR A 21 14.59 -17.18 -3.71
C TYR A 21 13.74 -17.71 -4.89
N PRO A 22 14.36 -18.42 -5.83
CA PRO A 22 13.68 -18.87 -7.04
C PRO A 22 12.51 -19.80 -6.70
N GLY A 23 11.37 -19.59 -7.36
CA GLY A 23 10.16 -20.39 -7.17
C GLY A 23 9.41 -20.11 -5.86
N LYS A 24 9.83 -19.11 -5.07
CA LYS A 24 9.06 -18.68 -3.90
C LYS A 24 8.07 -17.59 -4.28
N GLU A 25 6.91 -17.65 -3.66
CA GLU A 25 5.92 -16.58 -3.76
C GLU A 25 6.46 -15.29 -3.09
N ILE A 26 6.23 -14.17 -3.76
CA ILE A 26 6.63 -12.86 -3.24
C ILE A 26 5.36 -12.10 -2.86
N ILE A 27 5.25 -11.75 -1.57
CA ILE A 27 4.25 -10.84 -1.05
C ILE A 27 4.88 -9.45 -0.96
N VAL A 28 4.21 -8.47 -1.55
CA VAL A 28 4.65 -7.07 -1.50
C VAL A 28 3.85 -6.34 -0.45
N MET A 29 4.52 -5.74 0.52
CA MET A 29 3.87 -4.98 1.59
C MET A 29 4.44 -3.56 1.66
N GLY A 30 3.57 -2.57 1.80
CA GLY A 30 3.92 -1.18 2.04
C GLY A 30 3.22 -0.63 3.27
N HIS A 31 3.94 0.18 4.06
CA HIS A 31 3.38 0.92 5.18
C HIS A 31 3.47 2.43 4.89
N SER A 32 2.39 3.15 5.17
CA SER A 32 2.35 4.61 5.06
C SER A 32 2.80 5.08 3.67
N TYR A 33 3.82 5.94 3.59
CA TYR A 33 4.37 6.40 2.32
C TYR A 33 4.86 5.25 1.42
N GLY A 34 5.35 4.15 2.00
CA GLY A 34 5.80 2.95 1.30
C GLY A 34 4.69 2.24 0.50
N CYS A 35 3.41 2.48 0.81
CA CYS A 35 2.29 1.95 0.05
C CYS A 35 2.34 2.34 -1.43
N GLY A 36 2.85 3.55 -1.73
CA GLY A 36 3.01 4.00 -3.10
C GLY A 36 3.98 3.14 -3.91
N MET A 37 5.09 2.74 -3.29
CA MET A 37 6.08 1.89 -3.96
C MET A 37 5.65 0.42 -4.01
N ALA A 38 4.97 -0.07 -2.98
CA ALA A 38 4.37 -1.40 -2.98
C ALA A 38 3.32 -1.55 -4.10
N ALA A 39 2.43 -0.58 -4.23
CA ALA A 39 1.43 -0.55 -5.29
C ALA A 39 2.07 -0.44 -6.68
N TYR A 40 3.12 0.38 -6.82
CA TYR A 40 3.90 0.46 -8.06
C TYR A 40 4.48 -0.91 -8.43
N LEU A 41 5.18 -1.58 -7.49
CA LEU A 41 5.76 -2.91 -7.73
C LEU A 41 4.70 -3.92 -8.19
N ALA A 42 3.56 -4.00 -7.50
CA ALA A 42 2.48 -4.91 -7.86
C ALA A 42 1.84 -4.60 -9.22
N SER A 43 2.05 -3.38 -9.75
CA SER A 43 1.59 -3.01 -11.11
C SER A 43 2.57 -3.37 -12.22
N VAL A 44 3.85 -3.70 -11.90
CA VAL A 44 4.92 -3.96 -12.88
C VAL A 44 5.67 -5.26 -12.64
N ARG A 45 5.37 -5.99 -11.57
CA ARG A 45 5.96 -7.28 -11.22
C ARG A 45 4.87 -8.20 -10.67
N ASP A 46 5.02 -9.50 -10.92
CA ASP A 46 4.13 -10.52 -10.38
C ASP A 46 4.35 -10.69 -8.88
N CYS A 47 3.29 -10.55 -8.09
CA CYS A 47 3.30 -10.84 -6.67
C CYS A 47 2.11 -11.74 -6.30
N SER A 48 2.29 -12.57 -5.26
CA SER A 48 1.22 -13.44 -4.78
C SER A 48 0.16 -12.68 -3.99
N ARG A 49 0.55 -11.55 -3.40
CA ARG A 49 -0.36 -10.64 -2.66
C ARG A 49 0.26 -9.26 -2.51
N LEU A 50 -0.59 -8.23 -2.58
CA LEU A 50 -0.25 -6.85 -2.20
C LEU A 50 -0.92 -6.49 -0.87
N ILE A 51 -0.14 -5.97 0.09
CA ILE A 51 -0.64 -5.50 1.38
C ILE A 51 -0.32 -4.01 1.53
N LEU A 52 -1.35 -3.19 1.67
CA LEU A 52 -1.25 -1.74 1.82
C LEU A 52 -1.70 -1.34 3.22
N LEU A 53 -0.75 -1.03 4.09
CA LEU A 53 -0.96 -0.72 5.50
C LEU A 53 -0.90 0.78 5.73
N ALA A 54 -1.98 1.37 6.27
CA ALA A 54 -2.10 2.81 6.50
C ALA A 54 -1.69 3.61 5.25
N GLY A 55 -2.28 3.28 4.10
CA GLY A 55 -1.92 3.83 2.81
C GLY A 55 -2.75 5.06 2.39
N TYR A 56 -2.60 5.44 1.14
CA TYR A 56 -3.28 6.57 0.51
C TYR A 56 -3.54 6.29 -0.98
N ARG A 57 -4.59 6.86 -1.53
CA ARG A 57 -4.92 6.73 -2.96
C ARG A 57 -3.96 7.54 -3.85
N THR A 58 -3.67 8.80 -3.43
CA THR A 58 -2.72 9.69 -4.12
C THR A 58 -1.90 10.45 -3.10
N SER A 59 -0.68 10.87 -3.47
CA SER A 59 0.10 11.76 -2.60
C SER A 59 -0.64 13.06 -2.27
N ALA A 60 -1.52 13.52 -3.17
CA ALA A 60 -2.36 14.68 -2.91
C ALA A 60 -3.34 14.44 -1.75
N ASP A 61 -3.99 13.26 -1.69
CA ASP A 61 -4.88 12.91 -0.57
C ASP A 61 -4.12 12.91 0.76
N MET A 62 -2.88 12.41 0.76
CA MET A 62 -2.02 12.40 1.95
C MET A 62 -1.59 13.82 2.36
N TYR A 63 -1.08 14.62 1.42
CA TYR A 63 -0.61 15.98 1.72
C TYR A 63 -1.74 16.93 2.11
N ASN A 64 -2.93 16.79 1.51
CA ASN A 64 -4.10 17.59 1.88
C ASN A 64 -4.56 17.36 3.32
N ARG A 65 -4.18 16.25 3.92
CA ARG A 65 -4.43 15.97 5.33
C ARG A 65 -3.57 16.85 6.24
N ILE A 66 -2.32 17.10 5.82
CA ILE A 66 -1.34 17.87 6.60
C ILE A 66 -1.48 19.38 6.29
N LEU A 67 -1.64 19.71 5.02
CA LEU A 67 -1.75 21.08 4.51
C LEU A 67 -2.91 21.16 3.51
N PRO A 68 -4.10 21.66 3.90
CA PRO A 68 -5.30 21.64 3.06
C PRO A 68 -5.25 22.57 1.84
N PHE A 69 -4.07 23.06 1.46
CA PHE A 69 -3.88 23.95 0.31
C PHE A 69 -3.71 23.24 -1.04
N TYR A 70 -3.49 21.93 -1.06
CA TYR A 70 -3.27 21.18 -2.30
C TYR A 70 -4.56 20.68 -2.96
N TRP A 71 -5.67 21.39 -2.78
CA TRP A 71 -6.93 21.10 -3.45
C TRP A 71 -6.97 21.68 -4.87
N GLY A 72 -7.57 20.95 -5.80
CA GLY A 72 -7.80 21.43 -7.16
C GLY A 72 -6.50 21.63 -7.96
N PRO A 73 -6.33 22.77 -8.67
CA PRO A 73 -5.21 22.99 -9.60
C PRO A 73 -3.84 23.04 -8.91
N LEU A 74 -3.79 23.31 -7.61
CA LEU A 74 -2.51 23.35 -6.85
C LEU A 74 -1.83 21.98 -6.72
N GLN A 75 -2.52 20.88 -7.02
CA GLN A 75 -1.90 19.55 -7.07
C GLN A 75 -0.75 19.45 -8.10
N VAL A 76 -0.70 20.31 -9.12
CA VAL A 76 0.40 20.32 -10.09
C VAL A 76 1.75 20.69 -9.49
N PHE A 77 1.76 21.32 -8.32
CA PHE A 77 2.98 21.66 -7.58
C PHE A 77 3.52 20.51 -6.72
N ILE A 78 2.77 19.41 -6.57
CA ILE A 78 3.25 18.24 -5.86
C ILE A 78 4.27 17.53 -6.76
N LYS A 79 5.55 17.78 -6.49
CA LYS A 79 6.65 17.01 -7.08
C LYS A 79 6.52 15.56 -6.61
N ASN A 80 6.64 14.59 -7.51
CA ASN A 80 6.49 13.16 -7.19
C ASN A 80 5.08 12.76 -6.72
N ASN A 81 4.04 13.18 -7.42
CA ASN A 81 2.68 12.76 -7.13
C ASN A 81 2.51 11.27 -7.42
N ILE A 82 2.58 10.45 -6.36
CA ILE A 82 2.35 9.02 -6.43
C ILE A 82 0.86 8.79 -6.65
N ARG A 83 0.49 8.02 -7.65
CA ARG A 83 -0.86 7.74 -8.10
C ARG A 83 -1.17 6.26 -7.95
N VAL A 84 -1.47 5.83 -6.70
CA VAL A 84 -1.84 4.44 -6.41
C VAL A 84 -3.09 4.02 -7.18
N ASP A 85 -4.03 4.94 -7.38
CA ASP A 85 -5.21 4.73 -8.22
C ASP A 85 -4.87 4.32 -9.67
N ARG A 86 -3.76 4.79 -10.23
CA ARG A 86 -3.29 4.37 -11.55
C ARG A 86 -2.60 3.01 -11.52
N TYR A 87 -1.82 2.73 -10.47
CA TYR A 87 -1.14 1.44 -10.31
C TYR A 87 -2.16 0.31 -10.10
N ALA A 88 -3.25 0.59 -9.39
CA ALA A 88 -4.33 -0.36 -9.17
C ALA A 88 -4.92 -0.93 -10.47
N MET A 89 -4.95 -0.15 -11.56
CA MET A 89 -5.48 -0.58 -12.85
C MET A 89 -4.70 -1.74 -13.49
N SER A 90 -3.43 -1.93 -13.12
CA SER A 90 -2.55 -2.98 -13.64
C SER A 90 -2.17 -4.02 -12.58
N THR A 91 -2.71 -3.90 -11.36
CA THR A 91 -2.48 -4.88 -10.29
C THR A 91 -3.40 -6.09 -10.50
N THR A 92 -2.82 -7.28 -10.59
CA THR A 92 -3.55 -8.53 -10.85
C THR A 92 -3.58 -9.48 -9.65
N CYS A 93 -2.74 -9.26 -8.64
CA CYS A 93 -2.71 -10.08 -7.44
C CYS A 93 -3.81 -9.66 -6.44
N PRO A 94 -4.20 -10.55 -5.50
CA PRO A 94 -5.08 -10.21 -4.39
C PRO A 94 -4.53 -9.04 -3.56
N VAL A 95 -5.41 -8.12 -3.16
CA VAL A 95 -5.03 -6.90 -2.44
C VAL A 95 -5.69 -6.85 -1.07
N ALA A 96 -4.91 -6.60 -0.03
CA ALA A 96 -5.40 -6.27 1.30
C ALA A 96 -5.06 -4.80 1.62
N VAL A 97 -6.07 -4.03 1.98
CA VAL A 97 -5.92 -2.64 2.47
C VAL A 97 -6.24 -2.63 3.95
N ILE A 98 -5.29 -2.18 4.74
CA ILE A 98 -5.36 -2.27 6.19
C ILE A 98 -5.21 -0.88 6.79
N GLY A 99 -6.04 -0.55 7.78
CA GLY A 99 -5.99 0.69 8.52
C GLY A 99 -6.49 0.55 9.94
N SER A 100 -6.61 1.67 10.65
CA SER A 100 -7.19 1.73 11.98
C SER A 100 -8.06 2.96 12.17
N ASP A 101 -9.06 2.85 13.03
CA ASP A 101 -9.93 3.97 13.42
C ASP A 101 -9.19 5.01 14.29
N ALA A 102 -8.13 4.59 14.99
CA ALA A 102 -7.30 5.44 15.83
C ALA A 102 -6.11 6.08 15.09
N ASP A 103 -5.85 5.70 13.82
CA ASP A 103 -4.80 6.32 13.01
C ASP A 103 -5.21 7.74 12.62
N THR A 104 -4.58 8.74 13.29
CA THR A 104 -4.83 10.17 13.04
C THR A 104 -3.99 10.71 11.89
N THR A 105 -2.94 10.03 11.49
CA THR A 105 -2.04 10.42 10.39
C THR A 105 -2.66 10.07 9.03
N LEU A 106 -3.04 8.81 8.85
CA LEU A 106 -3.71 8.32 7.63
C LEU A 106 -4.99 7.55 8.02
N PRO A 107 -6.07 8.26 8.33
CA PRO A 107 -7.27 7.69 8.94
C PRO A 107 -8.00 6.70 8.04
N ALA A 108 -8.87 5.90 8.65
CA ALA A 108 -9.64 4.83 8.01
C ALA A 108 -10.40 5.26 6.74
N GLN A 109 -10.80 6.54 6.63
CA GLN A 109 -11.46 7.06 5.43
C GLN A 109 -10.55 7.05 4.20
N LEU A 110 -9.23 7.25 4.38
CA LEU A 110 -8.26 7.14 3.29
C LEU A 110 -8.09 5.68 2.86
N GLN A 111 -8.14 4.74 3.80
CA GLN A 111 -8.08 3.31 3.51
C GLN A 111 -9.31 2.86 2.70
N LYS A 112 -10.51 3.35 3.04
CA LYS A 112 -11.73 3.08 2.26
C LYS A 112 -11.62 3.61 0.83
N LYS A 113 -11.07 4.82 0.64
CA LYS A 113 -10.82 5.40 -0.70
C LYS A 113 -9.77 4.60 -1.47
N LEU A 114 -8.73 4.13 -0.79
CA LEU A 114 -7.67 3.33 -1.38
C LEU A 114 -8.20 1.96 -1.83
N ALA A 115 -8.94 1.26 -0.97
CA ALA A 115 -9.57 -0.01 -1.30
C ALA A 115 -10.48 0.10 -2.53
N GLY A 116 -11.24 1.18 -2.63
CA GLY A 116 -12.10 1.45 -3.80
C GLY A 116 -11.37 1.67 -5.13
N CYS A 117 -10.04 1.71 -5.15
CA CYS A 117 -9.25 1.74 -6.39
C CYS A 117 -9.04 0.34 -7.00
N TYR A 118 -9.24 -0.71 -6.24
CA TYR A 118 -9.07 -2.10 -6.64
C TYR A 118 -10.42 -2.78 -6.81
N ALA A 119 -10.55 -3.65 -7.77
CA ALA A 119 -11.83 -4.30 -8.08
C ALA A 119 -12.32 -5.21 -6.94
N ASP A 120 -11.39 -5.87 -6.24
CA ASP A 120 -11.68 -6.82 -5.17
C ASP A 120 -10.58 -6.73 -4.08
N ALA A 121 -10.59 -5.63 -3.34
CA ALA A 121 -9.67 -5.46 -2.21
C ALA A 121 -10.33 -5.87 -0.90
N GLU A 122 -9.65 -6.72 -0.14
CA GLU A 122 -9.99 -6.96 1.27
C GLU A 122 -9.68 -5.69 2.07
N LEU A 123 -10.69 -5.10 2.73
CA LEU A 123 -10.51 -3.94 3.60
C LEU A 123 -10.63 -4.36 5.06
N MET A 124 -9.55 -4.16 5.84
CA MET A 124 -9.51 -4.40 7.28
C MET A 124 -9.27 -3.09 8.03
N ILE A 125 -10.14 -2.76 8.97
CA ILE A 125 -9.98 -1.61 9.85
C ILE A 125 -9.88 -2.11 11.29
N PHE A 126 -8.70 -1.98 11.87
CA PHE A 126 -8.46 -2.27 13.28
C PHE A 126 -8.99 -1.16 14.18
N SER A 127 -9.17 -1.49 15.46
CA SER A 127 -9.54 -0.50 16.48
C SER A 127 -8.37 -0.19 17.40
N GLY A 128 -8.16 1.10 17.67
CA GLY A 128 -7.22 1.55 18.69
C GLY A 128 -5.73 1.54 18.31
N ILE A 129 -5.34 1.13 17.07
CA ILE A 129 -3.94 1.10 16.65
C ILE A 129 -3.55 2.47 16.09
N GLN A 130 -2.53 3.12 16.68
CA GLN A 130 -1.97 4.37 16.17
C GLN A 130 -1.08 4.12 14.93
N HIS A 131 -0.73 5.19 14.20
CA HIS A 131 0.01 5.10 12.94
C HIS A 131 1.36 4.37 13.06
N GLU A 132 2.07 4.57 14.16
CA GLU A 132 3.39 4.00 14.44
C GLU A 132 3.32 2.59 15.04
N ASP A 133 2.15 2.17 15.54
CA ASP A 133 2.02 0.99 16.40
C ASP A 133 1.63 -0.28 15.65
N TYR A 134 1.34 -0.21 14.35
CA TYR A 134 0.91 -1.40 13.59
C TYR A 134 1.89 -2.56 13.73
N LEU A 135 3.18 -2.31 13.52
CA LEU A 135 4.19 -3.38 13.51
C LEU A 135 4.54 -3.92 14.90
N THR A 136 4.03 -3.29 15.97
CA THR A 136 4.17 -3.72 17.37
C THR A 136 2.87 -4.25 17.97
N SER A 137 1.73 -4.02 17.28
CA SER A 137 0.43 -4.54 17.70
C SER A 137 0.35 -6.05 17.55
N THR A 138 0.08 -6.75 18.63
CA THR A 138 -0.10 -8.22 18.64
C THR A 138 -1.24 -8.62 17.71
N GLU A 139 -2.37 -7.90 17.74
CA GLU A 139 -3.54 -8.18 16.92
C GLU A 139 -3.22 -8.07 15.42
N PHE A 140 -2.52 -7.01 15.02
CA PHE A 140 -2.08 -6.84 13.63
C PHE A 140 -1.09 -7.94 13.21
N ILE A 141 -0.11 -8.27 14.06
CA ILE A 141 0.90 -9.30 13.75
C ILE A 141 0.23 -10.66 13.56
N GLU A 142 -0.73 -11.04 14.40
CA GLU A 142 -1.47 -12.31 14.25
C GLU A 142 -2.33 -12.31 12.99
N TYR A 143 -3.00 -11.20 12.66
CA TYR A 143 -3.74 -11.06 11.42
C TYR A 143 -2.83 -11.25 10.19
N ILE A 144 -1.67 -10.59 10.17
CA ILE A 144 -0.73 -10.71 9.05
C ILE A 144 -0.21 -12.13 8.92
N LYS A 145 0.22 -12.77 10.01
CA LYS A 145 0.65 -14.18 9.98
C LYS A 145 -0.42 -15.08 9.35
N HIS A 146 -1.66 -14.89 9.74
CA HIS A 146 -2.77 -15.66 9.19
C HIS A 146 -3.03 -15.32 7.71
N SER A 147 -2.99 -14.04 7.35
CA SER A 147 -3.23 -13.56 5.99
C SER A 147 -2.19 -14.03 4.97
N ILE A 148 -0.91 -14.13 5.36
CA ILE A 148 0.18 -14.60 4.48
C ILE A 148 0.25 -16.13 4.38
N THR A 149 -0.34 -16.87 5.34
CA THR A 149 -0.34 -18.34 5.33
C THR A 149 -1.56 -18.95 4.65
N LYS A 150 -2.61 -18.16 4.41
CA LYS A 150 -3.78 -18.63 3.65
C LYS A 150 -3.37 -18.90 2.20
N PRO A 151 -3.56 -20.11 1.68
CA PRO A 151 -3.44 -20.33 0.25
C PRO A 151 -4.45 -19.43 -0.48
N ASN A 152 -4.02 -18.83 -1.58
CA ASN A 152 -4.91 -18.08 -2.47
C ASN A 152 -5.93 -19.08 -3.05
N TYR A 153 -7.09 -19.25 -2.41
CA TYR A 153 -8.20 -19.92 -3.06
C TYR A 153 -8.76 -18.96 -4.11
N ILE A 154 -8.29 -19.14 -5.34
CA ILE A 154 -9.00 -18.64 -6.53
C ILE A 154 -10.27 -19.52 -6.58
N GLN A 155 -11.42 -18.93 -6.23
CA GLN A 155 -12.72 -19.48 -6.59
C GLN A 155 -13.12 -18.94 -7.95
#